data_084a6986beed9a965ec610ad9644700c
#
_entry.id   084a6986beed9a965ec610ad9644700c
#
_cell.length_a   1.000
_cell.length_b   1.000
_cell.length_c   1.000
_cell.angle_alpha   90.00
_cell.angle_beta   90.00
_cell.angle_gamma   90.00
#
_symmetry.space_group_name_H-M   'P 1'
#
loop_
_entity.id
_entity.type
_entity.pdbx_description
1 polymer ?
#
loop_
_entity_poly.entity_id
_entity_poly.type
_entity_poly.pdbx_seq_one_letter_code
_entity_poly.pdbx_strand_id
1 'polypeptide(L)'
;MNKMLISVLGSDEPGIMAVVADSLRQENGNIENLSQTLLKDVFGALLMVSFPDDKSAQTVKTTLDHACINMNLFISVNPWNQQASEWQQNKPVTQPYIVTCIGPDRQGLVADVAKQLFIHGVNITDMQAIFRGGEDPMDNLMIFEVDVPKATVMDDLRLALADIANRLALEIHVQHRRIFESVSNILL
;
A
#
# COMPACT_ATOMS: atom_id res chain seq x y z
N MET A 1 20.98 17.62 -0.89
CA MET A 1 20.62 16.42 -0.08
C MET A 1 20.20 15.33 -1.03
N ASN A 2 20.83 14.19 -0.91
CA ASN A 2 20.55 13.00 -1.72
C ASN A 2 19.44 12.19 -1.06
N LYS A 3 18.33 11.93 -1.76
CA LYS A 3 17.22 11.12 -1.22
C LYS A 3 17.28 9.70 -1.76
N MET A 4 16.96 8.74 -0.92
CA MET A 4 16.94 7.34 -1.27
C MET A 4 15.63 6.69 -0.81
N LEU A 5 15.09 5.81 -1.64
CA LEU A 5 14.01 4.90 -1.30
C LEU A 5 14.61 3.57 -0.87
N ILE A 6 14.34 3.18 0.36
CA ILE A 6 14.83 1.94 0.96
C ILE A 6 13.64 1.01 1.17
N SER A 7 13.74 -0.23 0.72
CA SER A 7 12.79 -1.29 1.06
C SER A 7 13.46 -2.39 1.86
N VAL A 8 12.75 -2.86 2.89
CA VAL A 8 13.19 -3.95 3.78
C VAL A 8 12.08 -4.99 3.81
N LEU A 9 12.40 -6.22 3.45
CA LEU A 9 11.47 -7.35 3.41
C LEU A 9 12.13 -8.58 4.04
N GLY A 10 11.38 -9.35 4.81
CA GLY A 10 11.87 -10.62 5.36
C GLY A 10 10.98 -11.22 6.42
N SER A 11 11.49 -12.21 7.16
CA SER A 11 10.76 -12.77 8.30
C SER A 11 10.63 -11.75 9.41
N ASP A 12 9.45 -11.68 10.04
CA ASP A 12 9.25 -10.75 11.16
C ASP A 12 9.99 -11.22 12.41
N GLU A 13 10.74 -10.30 13.01
CA GLU A 13 11.38 -10.51 14.30
C GLU A 13 11.58 -9.20 15.07
N PRO A 14 11.62 -9.23 16.40
CA PRO A 14 11.89 -8.04 17.20
C PRO A 14 13.25 -7.42 16.89
N GLY A 15 13.28 -6.08 16.71
CA GLY A 15 14.52 -5.35 16.56
C GLY A 15 14.86 -4.93 15.13
N ILE A 16 14.18 -5.43 14.09
CA ILE A 16 14.45 -5.06 12.69
C ILE A 16 14.53 -3.54 12.53
N MET A 17 13.47 -2.83 12.92
CA MET A 17 13.45 -1.37 12.77
C MET A 17 14.50 -0.65 13.62
N ALA A 18 14.86 -1.19 14.78
CA ALA A 18 15.90 -0.61 15.61
C ALA A 18 17.27 -0.69 14.92
N VAL A 19 17.63 -1.85 14.36
CA VAL A 19 18.88 -2.07 13.63
C VAL A 19 18.91 -1.23 12.36
N VAL A 20 17.84 -1.24 11.57
CA VAL A 20 17.73 -0.45 10.33
C VAL A 20 17.87 1.05 10.63
N ALA A 21 17.11 1.58 11.57
CA ALA A 21 17.14 3.01 11.90
C ALA A 21 18.49 3.45 12.48
N ASP A 22 19.13 2.64 13.34
CA ASP A 22 20.44 2.94 13.87
C ASP A 22 21.53 2.94 12.79
N SER A 23 21.48 1.98 11.87
CA SER A 23 22.39 1.93 10.72
C SER A 23 22.25 3.16 9.81
N LEU A 24 21.03 3.58 9.54
CA LEU A 24 20.76 4.80 8.78
C LEU A 24 21.28 6.05 9.51
N ARG A 25 21.10 6.12 10.82
CA ARG A 25 21.64 7.20 11.66
C ARG A 25 23.17 7.27 11.61
N GLN A 26 23.86 6.12 11.64
CA GLN A 26 25.32 6.05 11.53
C GLN A 26 25.81 6.58 10.18
N GLU A 27 25.04 6.45 9.12
CA GLU A 27 25.31 7.02 7.80
C GLU A 27 24.85 8.48 7.66
N ASN A 28 24.45 9.14 8.76
CA ASN A 28 23.86 10.48 8.80
C ASN A 28 22.56 10.59 7.97
N GLY A 29 21.80 9.49 7.87
CA GLY A 29 20.50 9.45 7.23
C GLY A 29 19.40 10.00 8.13
N ASN A 30 18.50 10.80 7.56
CA ASN A 30 17.29 11.27 8.22
C ASN A 30 16.06 10.63 7.55
N ILE A 31 15.30 9.85 8.32
CA ILE A 31 14.07 9.23 7.84
C ILE A 31 12.98 10.29 7.73
N GLU A 32 12.57 10.61 6.50
CA GLU A 32 11.51 11.61 6.23
C GLU A 32 10.12 10.99 6.26
N ASN A 33 9.99 9.78 5.70
CA ASN A 33 8.75 9.03 5.65
C ASN A 33 9.03 7.54 5.86
N LEU A 34 8.11 6.86 6.50
CA LEU A 34 8.17 5.42 6.74
C LEU A 34 6.76 4.83 6.67
N SER A 35 6.65 3.71 5.96
CA SER A 35 5.49 2.82 6.00
C SER A 35 5.98 1.41 6.33
N GLN A 36 5.34 0.77 7.30
CA GLN A 36 5.63 -0.61 7.71
C GLN A 36 4.34 -1.41 7.73
N THR A 37 4.41 -2.64 7.29
CA THR A 37 3.31 -3.59 7.34
C THR A 37 3.80 -4.96 7.78
N LEU A 38 2.91 -5.72 8.37
CA LEU A 38 3.10 -7.14 8.68
C LEU A 38 2.07 -7.94 7.89
N LEU A 39 2.54 -8.79 6.98
CA LEU A 39 1.70 -9.71 6.23
C LEU A 39 1.96 -11.14 6.71
N LYS A 40 1.08 -11.65 7.59
CA LYS A 40 1.33 -12.89 8.36
C LYS A 40 2.65 -12.77 9.13
N ASP A 41 3.64 -13.57 8.75
CA ASP A 41 4.97 -13.62 9.38
C ASP A 41 6.03 -12.86 8.55
N VAL A 42 5.59 -12.06 7.56
CA VAL A 42 6.48 -11.31 6.69
C VAL A 42 6.44 -9.83 7.07
N PHE A 43 7.58 -9.33 7.51
CA PHE A 43 7.83 -7.91 7.71
C PHE A 43 8.07 -7.21 6.38
N GLY A 44 7.45 -6.06 6.17
CA GLY A 44 7.69 -5.19 5.04
C GLY A 44 7.77 -3.73 5.45
N ALA A 45 8.81 -3.01 5.01
CA ALA A 45 8.92 -1.58 5.24
C ALA A 45 9.44 -0.84 4.01
N LEU A 46 8.93 0.37 3.80
CA LEU A 46 9.39 1.35 2.83
C LEU A 46 9.78 2.62 3.57
N LEU A 47 11.02 3.10 3.33
CA LEU A 47 11.55 4.29 3.97
C LEU A 47 12.02 5.29 2.91
N MET A 48 11.65 6.54 3.07
CA MET A 48 12.26 7.66 2.35
C MET A 48 13.27 8.32 3.28
N VAL A 49 14.55 8.31 2.87
CA VAL A 49 15.64 8.78 3.70
C VAL A 49 16.47 9.81 2.95
N SER A 50 16.76 10.94 3.60
CA SER A 50 17.70 11.94 3.07
C SER A 50 19.08 11.77 3.69
N PHE A 51 20.10 11.92 2.86
CA PHE A 51 21.51 11.80 3.21
C PHE A 51 22.30 13.04 2.76
N PRO A 52 23.51 13.26 3.31
CA PRO A 52 24.49 14.17 2.72
C PRO A 52 24.78 13.83 1.25
N ASP A 53 25.18 14.83 0.45
CA ASP A 53 25.31 14.68 -1.01
C ASP A 53 26.41 13.69 -1.45
N ASP A 54 27.36 13.39 -0.58
CA ASP A 54 28.47 12.46 -0.81
C ASP A 54 28.13 10.98 -0.58
N LYS A 55 26.93 10.68 -0.04
CA LYS A 55 26.52 9.30 0.22
C LYS A 55 25.99 8.61 -1.03
N SER A 56 26.53 7.43 -1.31
CA SER A 56 26.05 6.58 -2.40
C SER A 56 25.03 5.54 -1.88
N ALA A 57 24.10 5.14 -2.75
CA ALA A 57 23.16 4.07 -2.42
C ALA A 57 23.87 2.74 -2.12
N GLN A 58 25.01 2.49 -2.79
CA GLN A 58 25.80 1.28 -2.55
C GLN A 58 26.43 1.28 -1.16
N THR A 59 26.94 2.41 -0.67
CA THR A 59 27.50 2.52 0.68
C THR A 59 26.43 2.24 1.73
N VAL A 60 25.26 2.90 1.62
CA VAL A 60 24.13 2.71 2.54
C VAL A 60 23.65 1.26 2.53
N LYS A 61 23.53 0.66 1.32
CA LYS A 61 23.15 -0.74 1.20
C LYS A 61 24.13 -1.68 1.89
N THR A 62 25.44 -1.48 1.70
CA THR A 62 26.46 -2.33 2.31
C THR A 62 26.41 -2.24 3.84
N THR A 63 26.21 -1.05 4.40
CA THR A 63 26.05 -0.86 5.85
C THR A 63 24.84 -1.58 6.39
N LEU A 64 23.70 -1.46 5.71
CA LEU A 64 22.46 -2.15 6.10
C LEU A 64 22.58 -3.68 5.98
N ASP A 65 23.13 -4.20 4.87
CA ASP A 65 23.34 -5.64 4.67
C ASP A 65 24.22 -6.22 5.78
N HIS A 66 25.26 -5.48 6.16
CA HIS A 66 26.18 -5.93 7.22
C HIS A 66 25.51 -5.92 8.60
N ALA A 67 24.77 -4.86 8.91
CA ALA A 67 24.07 -4.74 10.19
C ALA A 67 22.96 -5.79 10.36
N CYS A 68 22.29 -6.16 9.26
CA CYS A 68 21.19 -7.10 9.25
C CYS A 68 21.58 -8.52 8.82
N ILE A 69 22.87 -8.86 8.81
CA ILE A 69 23.39 -10.13 8.25
C ILE A 69 22.76 -11.39 8.86
N ASN A 70 22.31 -11.33 10.10
CA ASN A 70 21.69 -12.44 10.81
C ASN A 70 20.15 -12.39 10.80
N MET A 71 19.55 -11.42 10.12
CA MET A 71 18.11 -11.14 10.17
C MET A 71 17.33 -11.62 8.93
N ASN A 72 17.93 -12.42 8.06
CA ASN A 72 17.27 -12.94 6.84
C ASN A 72 16.38 -11.91 6.11
N LEU A 73 16.91 -10.71 5.89
CA LEU A 73 16.22 -9.59 5.26
C LEU A 73 16.72 -9.36 3.83
N PHE A 74 15.79 -9.01 2.94
CA PHE A 74 16.07 -8.46 1.60
C PHE A 74 16.00 -6.95 1.68
N ILE A 75 17.12 -6.27 1.49
CA ILE A 75 17.22 -4.83 1.55
C ILE A 75 17.55 -4.27 0.15
N SER A 76 16.77 -3.31 -0.29
CA SER A 76 17.03 -2.56 -1.52
C SER A 76 17.19 -1.08 -1.20
N VAL A 77 18.20 -0.45 -1.79
CA VAL A 77 18.48 0.99 -1.64
C VAL A 77 18.59 1.59 -3.03
N ASN A 78 17.69 2.49 -3.37
CA ASN A 78 17.62 3.13 -4.68
C ASN A 78 17.66 4.64 -4.54
N PRO A 79 18.45 5.36 -5.36
CA PRO A 79 18.36 6.81 -5.43
C PRO A 79 16.92 7.23 -5.77
N TRP A 80 16.40 8.20 -5.01
CA TRP A 80 15.10 8.76 -5.27
C TRP A 80 15.22 9.98 -6.20
N ASN A 81 14.98 9.76 -7.49
CA ASN A 81 14.86 10.84 -8.46
C ASN A 81 13.40 11.27 -8.54
N GLN A 82 13.11 12.49 -8.11
CA GLN A 82 11.76 13.09 -8.17
C GLN A 82 11.33 13.42 -9.61
N GLN A 83 11.37 12.46 -10.51
CA GLN A 83 10.63 12.60 -11.77
C GLN A 83 9.19 12.16 -11.52
N ALA A 84 8.33 13.15 -11.27
CA ALA A 84 6.90 12.89 -11.17
C ALA A 84 6.44 12.23 -12.47
N SER A 85 5.76 11.09 -12.37
CA SER A 85 5.13 10.44 -13.52
C SER A 85 4.15 11.40 -14.21
N GLU A 86 3.80 11.15 -15.47
CA GLU A 86 2.76 11.95 -16.16
C GLU A 86 1.46 12.00 -15.37
N TRP A 87 1.11 10.90 -14.70
CA TRP A 87 -0.04 10.84 -13.79
C TRP A 87 0.10 11.82 -12.62
N GLN A 88 1.27 11.86 -11.95
CA GLN A 88 1.50 12.77 -10.82
C GLN A 88 1.49 14.25 -11.25
N GLN A 89 2.00 14.55 -12.45
CA GLN A 89 2.01 15.90 -13.01
C GLN A 89 0.60 16.38 -13.37
N ASN A 90 -0.27 15.46 -13.83
CA ASN A 90 -1.61 15.74 -14.31
C ASN A 90 -2.69 15.19 -13.37
N LYS A 91 -2.35 14.94 -12.09
CA LYS A 91 -3.29 14.33 -11.13
C LYS A 91 -4.58 15.15 -11.07
N PRO A 92 -5.75 14.54 -11.40
CA PRO A 92 -7.02 15.22 -11.32
C PRO A 92 -7.38 15.55 -9.87
N VAL A 93 -8.29 16.48 -9.67
CA VAL A 93 -8.90 16.69 -8.34
C VAL A 93 -9.73 15.47 -8.00
N THR A 94 -9.42 14.81 -6.89
CA THR A 94 -10.04 13.57 -6.45
C THR A 94 -10.84 13.73 -5.16
N GLN A 95 -11.66 12.74 -4.86
CA GLN A 95 -12.33 12.55 -3.58
C GLN A 95 -11.99 11.15 -3.04
N PRO A 96 -11.74 11.01 -1.72
CA PRO A 96 -11.40 9.73 -1.13
C PRO A 96 -12.64 8.88 -0.88
N TYR A 97 -12.63 7.65 -1.37
CA TYR A 97 -13.65 6.63 -1.14
C TYR A 97 -13.02 5.34 -0.61
N ILE A 98 -13.86 4.50 -0.05
CA ILE A 98 -13.53 3.13 0.34
C ILE A 98 -14.47 2.20 -0.42
N VAL A 99 -13.88 1.21 -1.07
CA VAL A 99 -14.60 0.10 -1.70
C VAL A 99 -14.34 -1.15 -0.89
N THR A 100 -15.40 -1.69 -0.31
CA THR A 100 -15.35 -2.93 0.49
C THR A 100 -16.00 -4.04 -0.30
N CYS A 101 -15.32 -5.18 -0.42
CA CYS A 101 -15.85 -6.37 -1.09
C CYS A 101 -15.86 -7.54 -0.10
N ILE A 102 -16.99 -8.18 0.07
CA ILE A 102 -17.20 -9.31 0.97
C ILE A 102 -17.76 -10.47 0.15
N GLY A 103 -17.23 -11.67 0.34
CA GLY A 103 -17.77 -12.84 -0.35
C GLY A 103 -16.80 -14.01 -0.43
N PRO A 104 -17.20 -15.10 -1.13
CA PRO A 104 -16.38 -16.28 -1.23
C PRO A 104 -15.07 -16.03 -1.96
N ASP A 105 -14.00 -16.70 -1.53
CA ASP A 105 -12.71 -16.64 -2.22
C ASP A 105 -12.82 -17.23 -3.63
N ARG A 106 -12.36 -16.45 -4.61
CA ARG A 106 -12.30 -16.86 -6.01
C ARG A 106 -11.09 -16.27 -6.70
N GLN A 107 -10.53 -17.04 -7.60
CA GLN A 107 -9.41 -16.56 -8.42
C GLN A 107 -9.82 -15.31 -9.22
N GLY A 108 -9.01 -14.26 -9.16
CA GLY A 108 -9.17 -13.05 -9.96
C GLY A 108 -9.98 -11.93 -9.29
N LEU A 109 -10.49 -12.08 -8.07
CA LEU A 109 -11.28 -11.06 -7.37
C LEU A 109 -10.60 -9.68 -7.39
N VAL A 110 -9.37 -9.62 -6.93
CA VAL A 110 -8.57 -8.38 -6.90
C VAL A 110 -8.42 -7.80 -8.30
N ALA A 111 -8.12 -8.64 -9.29
CA ALA A 111 -7.89 -8.20 -10.67
C ALA A 111 -9.17 -7.59 -11.29
N ASP A 112 -10.32 -8.22 -11.07
CA ASP A 112 -11.59 -7.78 -11.64
C ASP A 112 -12.01 -6.43 -11.05
N VAL A 113 -11.93 -6.27 -9.72
CA VAL A 113 -12.25 -5.00 -9.04
C VAL A 113 -11.27 -3.91 -9.45
N ALA A 114 -9.96 -4.17 -9.37
CA ALA A 114 -8.93 -3.20 -9.73
C ALA A 114 -9.03 -2.75 -11.19
N LYS A 115 -9.40 -3.67 -12.11
CA LYS A 115 -9.62 -3.35 -13.52
C LYS A 115 -10.78 -2.36 -13.72
N GLN A 116 -11.88 -2.53 -12.99
CA GLN A 116 -13.00 -1.57 -13.09
C GLN A 116 -12.63 -0.22 -12.50
N LEU A 117 -11.95 -0.19 -11.37
CA LEU A 117 -11.43 1.06 -10.81
C LEU A 117 -10.54 1.79 -11.83
N PHE A 118 -9.62 1.06 -12.47
CA PHE A 118 -8.75 1.61 -13.51
C PHE A 118 -9.52 2.17 -14.72
N ILE A 119 -10.52 1.44 -15.25
CA ILE A 119 -11.35 1.88 -16.41
C ILE A 119 -12.04 3.21 -16.11
N HIS A 120 -12.43 3.45 -14.84
CA HIS A 120 -13.08 4.69 -14.41
C HIS A 120 -12.08 5.77 -13.93
N GLY A 121 -10.78 5.58 -14.18
CA GLY A 121 -9.72 6.52 -13.80
C GLY A 121 -9.47 6.63 -12.30
N VAL A 122 -9.97 5.67 -11.52
CA VAL A 122 -9.85 5.65 -10.06
C VAL A 122 -8.49 5.08 -9.66
N ASN A 123 -7.77 5.80 -8.81
CA ASN A 123 -6.48 5.37 -8.28
C ASN A 123 -6.65 4.66 -6.94
N ILE A 124 -6.06 3.47 -6.80
CA ILE A 124 -5.98 2.75 -5.53
C ILE A 124 -4.81 3.31 -4.74
N THR A 125 -5.06 3.81 -3.52
CA THR A 125 -4.05 4.40 -2.64
C THR A 125 -3.58 3.45 -1.56
N ASP A 126 -4.46 2.56 -1.10
CA ASP A 126 -4.13 1.46 -0.21
C ASP A 126 -5.08 0.29 -0.46
N MET A 127 -4.64 -0.91 -0.13
CA MET A 127 -5.44 -2.11 -0.31
C MET A 127 -5.09 -3.16 0.73
N GLN A 128 -6.13 -3.73 1.34
CA GLN A 128 -6.01 -4.89 2.21
C GLN A 128 -6.92 -6.01 1.71
N ALA A 129 -6.40 -7.22 1.64
CA ALA A 129 -7.17 -8.40 1.28
C ALA A 129 -6.88 -9.53 2.27
N ILE A 130 -7.93 -10.03 2.91
CA ILE A 130 -7.86 -11.11 3.89
C ILE A 130 -8.67 -12.28 3.33
N PHE A 131 -7.97 -13.26 2.75
CA PHE A 131 -8.58 -14.48 2.23
C PHE A 131 -8.30 -15.61 3.21
N ARG A 132 -9.34 -16.03 3.93
CA ARG A 132 -9.23 -17.13 4.91
C ARG A 132 -9.57 -18.49 4.29
N GLY A 133 -10.20 -18.48 3.11
CA GLY A 133 -10.74 -19.66 2.46
C GLY A 133 -11.97 -20.18 3.21
N GLY A 134 -12.96 -20.68 2.49
CA GLY A 134 -14.16 -21.24 3.09
C GLY A 134 -15.43 -20.90 2.31
N GLU A 135 -16.55 -21.45 2.75
CA GLU A 135 -17.86 -21.19 2.16
C GLU A 135 -18.58 -19.99 2.80
N ASP A 136 -18.09 -19.53 3.97
CA ASP A 136 -18.66 -18.36 4.64
C ASP A 136 -18.21 -17.08 3.93
N PRO A 137 -19.12 -16.30 3.33
CA PRO A 137 -18.82 -15.05 2.67
C PRO A 137 -18.10 -14.03 3.57
N MET A 138 -18.36 -14.07 4.89
CA MET A 138 -17.75 -13.14 5.85
C MET A 138 -16.27 -13.44 6.12
N ASP A 139 -15.75 -14.57 5.66
CA ASP A 139 -14.35 -14.94 5.84
C ASP A 139 -13.39 -14.23 4.88
N ASN A 140 -13.89 -13.70 3.77
CA ASN A 140 -13.07 -13.05 2.76
C ASN A 140 -13.47 -11.59 2.59
N LEU A 141 -12.55 -10.72 2.95
CA LEU A 141 -12.74 -9.27 2.96
C LEU A 141 -11.64 -8.59 2.15
N MET A 142 -12.03 -7.74 1.20
CA MET A 142 -11.12 -6.80 0.53
C MET A 142 -11.56 -5.38 0.82
N ILE A 143 -10.62 -4.53 1.16
CA ILE A 143 -10.81 -3.10 1.38
C ILE A 143 -9.87 -2.36 0.44
N PHE A 144 -10.41 -1.53 -0.44
CA PHE A 144 -9.64 -0.63 -1.30
C PHE A 144 -9.88 0.80 -0.83
N GLU A 145 -8.83 1.49 -0.46
CA GLU A 145 -8.85 2.93 -0.35
C GLU A 145 -8.56 3.54 -1.70
N VAL A 146 -9.41 4.43 -2.17
CA VAL A 146 -9.33 4.92 -3.54
C VAL A 146 -9.50 6.43 -3.63
N ASP A 147 -8.78 7.02 -4.56
CA ASP A 147 -8.94 8.41 -5.00
C ASP A 147 -9.78 8.44 -6.28
N VAL A 148 -11.03 8.87 -6.18
CA VAL A 148 -11.97 8.96 -7.31
C VAL A 148 -11.90 10.37 -7.91
N PRO A 149 -11.58 10.53 -9.21
CA PRO A 149 -11.66 11.83 -9.87
C PRO A 149 -13.05 12.45 -9.76
N LYS A 150 -13.14 13.77 -9.50
CA LYS A 150 -14.43 14.47 -9.42
C LYS A 150 -15.24 14.40 -10.71
N ALA A 151 -14.58 14.19 -11.84
CA ALA A 151 -15.21 14.03 -13.15
C ALA A 151 -15.80 12.63 -13.37
N THR A 152 -15.49 11.66 -12.52
CA THR A 152 -16.02 10.29 -12.65
C THR A 152 -17.51 10.28 -12.34
N VAL A 153 -18.30 9.68 -13.26
CA VAL A 153 -19.73 9.45 -13.04
C VAL A 153 -19.90 8.30 -12.05
N MET A 154 -20.24 8.64 -10.81
CA MET A 154 -20.30 7.66 -9.70
C MET A 154 -21.32 6.55 -9.94
N ASP A 155 -22.40 6.82 -10.65
CA ASP A 155 -23.41 5.81 -10.94
C ASP A 155 -22.90 4.76 -11.94
N ASP A 156 -22.10 5.15 -12.92
CA ASP A 156 -21.46 4.22 -13.86
C ASP A 156 -20.46 3.31 -13.12
N LEU A 157 -19.66 3.90 -12.22
CA LEU A 157 -18.73 3.13 -11.40
C LEU A 157 -19.46 2.12 -10.50
N ARG A 158 -20.55 2.55 -9.86
CA ARG A 158 -21.38 1.68 -9.01
C ARG A 158 -22.01 0.55 -9.80
N LEU A 159 -22.55 0.83 -11.00
CA LEU A 159 -23.11 -0.19 -11.88
C LEU A 159 -22.05 -1.21 -12.30
N ALA A 160 -20.88 -0.75 -12.71
CA ALA A 160 -19.78 -1.65 -13.10
C ALA A 160 -19.32 -2.55 -11.94
N LEU A 161 -19.26 -2.02 -10.73
CA LEU A 161 -18.94 -2.82 -9.53
C LEU A 161 -20.07 -3.76 -9.14
N ALA A 162 -21.34 -3.36 -9.33
CA ALA A 162 -22.49 -4.23 -9.10
C ALA A 162 -22.53 -5.41 -10.07
N ASP A 163 -22.13 -5.22 -11.33
CA ASP A 163 -22.00 -6.33 -12.30
C ASP A 163 -20.95 -7.36 -11.86
N ILE A 164 -19.82 -6.89 -11.30
CA ILE A 164 -18.83 -7.79 -10.70
C ILE A 164 -19.42 -8.51 -9.49
N ALA A 165 -20.08 -7.78 -8.60
CA ALA A 165 -20.70 -8.33 -7.40
C ALA A 165 -21.66 -9.48 -7.76
N ASN A 166 -22.52 -9.27 -8.73
CA ASN A 166 -23.45 -10.29 -9.21
C ASN A 166 -22.75 -11.50 -9.82
N ARG A 167 -21.74 -11.27 -10.68
CA ARG A 167 -21.02 -12.34 -11.38
C ARG A 167 -20.20 -13.21 -10.43
N LEU A 168 -19.61 -12.61 -9.40
CA LEU A 168 -18.70 -13.28 -8.48
C LEU A 168 -19.33 -13.64 -7.13
N ALA A 169 -20.65 -13.36 -6.96
CA ALA A 169 -21.38 -13.53 -5.70
C ALA A 169 -20.71 -12.77 -4.53
N LEU A 170 -20.35 -11.51 -4.78
CA LEU A 170 -19.80 -10.61 -3.79
C LEU A 170 -20.83 -9.60 -3.33
N GLU A 171 -20.64 -9.08 -2.13
CA GLU A 171 -21.26 -7.86 -1.64
C GLU A 171 -20.23 -6.73 -1.77
N ILE A 172 -20.52 -5.70 -2.57
CA ILE A 172 -19.61 -4.58 -2.80
C ILE A 172 -20.25 -3.29 -2.32
N HIS A 173 -19.57 -2.59 -1.41
CA HIS A 173 -19.97 -1.28 -0.91
C HIS A 173 -18.98 -0.20 -1.33
N VAL A 174 -19.51 0.95 -1.77
CA VAL A 174 -18.73 2.14 -2.13
C VAL A 174 -19.16 3.29 -1.25
N GLN A 175 -18.30 3.73 -0.35
CA GLN A 175 -18.59 4.76 0.63
C GLN A 175 -17.54 5.86 0.60
N HIS A 176 -17.94 7.11 0.80
CA HIS A 176 -16.99 8.19 0.99
C HIS A 176 -16.21 7.97 2.29
N ARG A 177 -14.87 8.12 2.29
CA ARG A 177 -14.00 7.84 3.46
C ARG A 177 -14.52 8.46 4.75
N ARG A 178 -14.98 9.71 4.74
CA ARG A 178 -15.50 10.40 5.94
C ARG A 178 -16.69 9.67 6.57
N ILE A 179 -17.54 9.03 5.77
CA ILE A 179 -18.70 8.26 6.27
C ILE A 179 -18.18 6.98 6.92
N PHE A 180 -17.26 6.29 6.28
CA PHE A 180 -16.64 5.07 6.80
C PHE A 180 -15.95 5.31 8.15
N GLU A 181 -15.13 6.37 8.25
CA GLU A 181 -14.45 6.76 9.48
C GLU A 181 -15.43 7.12 10.62
N SER A 182 -16.53 7.83 10.29
CA SER A 182 -17.53 8.21 11.29
C SER A 182 -18.28 7.00 11.87
N VAL A 183 -18.55 5.99 11.05
CA VAL A 183 -19.22 4.74 11.50
C VAL A 183 -18.25 3.86 12.28
N SER A 184 -16.99 3.75 11.83
CA SER A 184 -15.95 2.95 12.51
C SER A 184 -15.58 3.51 13.89
N ASN A 185 -15.60 4.84 14.06
CA ASN A 185 -15.34 5.49 15.36
C ASN A 185 -16.49 5.35 16.38
N ILE A 186 -17.68 4.90 15.95
CA ILE A 186 -18.81 4.63 16.85
C ILE A 186 -18.72 3.20 17.42
N LEU A 187 -17.92 2.32 16.79
CA LEU A 187 -17.78 0.91 17.15
C LEU A 187 -16.53 0.59 17.98
N LEU A 188 -15.71 1.60 18.31
CA LEU A 188 -14.57 1.55 19.23
C LEU A 188 -14.91 2.31 20.52
#